data_8909bfed188c60cb8eba18805d8d4b6e
#
_entry.id   8909bfed188c60cb8eba18805d8d4b6e
#
_cell.length_a   1.000
_cell.length_b   1.000
_cell.length_c   1.000
_cell.angle_alpha   90.00
_cell.angle_beta   90.00
_cell.angle_gamma   90.00
#
_symmetry.space_group_name_H-M   'P 1'
#
loop_
_entity.id
_entity.type
_entity.pdbx_description
1 polymer ?
#
loop_
_entity_poly.entity_id
_entity_poly.type
_entity_poly.pdbx_seq_one_letter_code
_entity_poly.pdbx_strand_id
1 'polypeptide(L)'
;MSYYSYNGGGGFMSNVPPAVKHIILISVGMMVLTFLNEPLMTRLFALNPFAFIRRPWQIVTYMFMHGGFVHILFNMYTLYIFGSVLENIWGTKKFLIFYFVTGIGAGLVHVGVQYLTGDFALTVGASGAIYGILMGYAMLYPDSRLTLLFPPISMKAKWFVLIFAGIELLLGVTGTQAGVAHFAHLGGLIFGFLLIMYWKKTHRLYSRD
;
A
#
# COMPACT_ATOMS: atom_id res chain seq x y z
N MET A 1 -29.66 19.63 -31.50
CA MET A 1 -29.39 18.24 -31.16
C MET A 1 -27.89 18.01 -31.25
N SER A 2 -27.19 18.00 -30.10
CA SER A 2 -25.74 17.76 -30.05
C SER A 2 -25.50 16.27 -29.86
N TYR A 3 -24.90 15.63 -30.86
CA TYR A 3 -24.48 14.22 -30.79
C TYR A 3 -23.25 14.16 -29.86
N TYR A 4 -23.41 13.59 -28.67
CA TYR A 4 -22.26 13.13 -27.87
C TYR A 4 -21.59 11.99 -28.59
N SER A 5 -20.44 12.27 -29.21
CA SER A 5 -19.54 11.24 -29.75
C SER A 5 -18.95 10.45 -28.60
N TYR A 6 -19.44 9.23 -28.37
CA TYR A 6 -18.85 8.26 -27.46
C TYR A 6 -17.60 7.70 -28.13
N ASN A 7 -16.43 8.28 -27.81
CA ASN A 7 -15.14 7.75 -28.26
C ASN A 7 -14.81 6.47 -27.44
N GLY A 8 -15.40 5.36 -27.83
CA GLY A 8 -15.24 4.03 -27.24
C GLY A 8 -13.96 3.32 -27.68
N GLY A 9 -12.79 3.90 -27.47
CA GLY A 9 -11.49 3.34 -27.87
C GLY A 9 -10.46 3.22 -26.73
N GLY A 10 -10.87 3.27 -25.45
CA GLY A 10 -9.96 3.10 -24.33
C GLY A 10 -9.83 1.64 -23.89
N GLY A 11 -8.63 1.05 -23.95
CA GLY A 11 -8.36 -0.27 -23.37
C GLY A 11 -8.64 -0.30 -21.85
N PHE A 12 -8.65 -1.50 -21.23
CA PHE A 12 -8.95 -1.74 -19.81
C PHE A 12 -8.26 -0.74 -18.84
N MET A 13 -7.05 -0.28 -19.18
CA MET A 13 -6.27 0.66 -18.36
C MET A 13 -6.60 2.15 -18.60
N SER A 14 -7.50 2.49 -19.52
CA SER A 14 -7.82 3.91 -19.82
C SER A 14 -8.56 4.61 -18.69
N ASN A 15 -9.35 3.87 -17.92
CA ASN A 15 -10.16 4.38 -16.80
C ASN A 15 -9.44 4.32 -15.44
N VAL A 16 -8.20 3.80 -15.39
CA VAL A 16 -7.42 3.73 -14.16
C VAL A 16 -6.74 5.08 -13.93
N PRO A 17 -6.89 5.69 -12.73
CA PRO A 17 -6.24 6.95 -12.41
C PRO A 17 -4.70 6.89 -12.58
N PRO A 18 -4.06 8.02 -12.95
CA PRO A 18 -2.65 8.01 -13.37
C PRO A 18 -1.66 7.43 -12.37
N ALA A 19 -1.73 7.82 -11.09
CA ALA A 19 -0.77 7.31 -10.09
C ALA A 19 -0.95 5.82 -9.86
N VAL A 20 -2.19 5.37 -9.65
CA VAL A 20 -2.53 3.94 -9.50
C VAL A 20 -2.00 3.14 -10.68
N LYS A 21 -2.26 3.61 -11.92
CA LYS A 21 -1.77 2.96 -13.13
C LYS A 21 -0.23 2.84 -13.16
N HIS A 22 0.49 3.93 -12.88
CA HIS A 22 1.94 3.92 -12.91
C HIS A 22 2.54 3.04 -11.82
N ILE A 23 1.98 3.05 -10.60
CA ILE A 23 2.43 2.18 -9.51
C ILE A 23 2.26 0.70 -9.90
N ILE A 24 1.11 0.33 -10.47
CA ILE A 24 0.87 -1.04 -10.97
C ILE A 24 1.90 -1.42 -12.04
N LEU A 25 2.10 -0.57 -13.05
CA LEU A 25 3.04 -0.86 -14.14
C LEU A 25 4.49 -0.99 -13.65
N ILE A 26 4.93 -0.10 -12.74
CA ILE A 26 6.27 -0.17 -12.14
C ILE A 26 6.41 -1.47 -11.33
N SER A 27 5.43 -1.83 -10.50
CA SER A 27 5.46 -3.06 -9.69
C SER A 27 5.50 -4.31 -10.55
N VAL A 28 4.73 -4.36 -11.65
CA VAL A 28 4.78 -5.46 -12.60
C VAL A 28 6.14 -5.53 -13.30
N GLY A 29 6.68 -4.39 -13.73
CA GLY A 29 8.03 -4.31 -14.31
C GLY A 29 9.11 -4.80 -13.34
N MET A 30 9.05 -4.37 -12.07
CA MET A 30 9.97 -4.83 -11.01
C MET A 30 9.84 -6.35 -10.77
N MET A 31 8.62 -6.89 -10.81
CA MET A 31 8.40 -8.34 -10.68
C MET A 31 9.05 -9.11 -11.83
N VAL A 32 8.90 -8.63 -13.08
CA VAL A 32 9.55 -9.25 -14.25
C VAL A 32 11.08 -9.22 -14.11
N LEU A 33 11.66 -8.07 -13.71
CA LEU A 33 13.10 -7.96 -13.47
C LEU A 33 13.57 -8.87 -12.33
N THR A 34 12.79 -8.98 -11.26
CA THR A 34 13.09 -9.90 -10.14
C THR A 34 13.07 -11.36 -10.62
N PHE A 35 12.17 -11.72 -11.50
CA PHE A 35 12.11 -13.06 -12.09
C PHE A 35 13.36 -13.39 -12.92
N LEU A 36 13.94 -12.38 -13.59
CA LEU A 36 15.15 -12.55 -14.41
C LEU A 36 16.43 -12.65 -13.55
N ASN A 37 16.51 -11.91 -12.44
CA ASN A 37 17.68 -11.92 -11.56
C ASN A 37 17.28 -11.52 -10.11
N GLU A 38 16.69 -12.46 -9.37
CA GLU A 38 16.25 -12.23 -7.99
C GLU A 38 17.39 -11.77 -7.06
N PRO A 39 18.58 -12.38 -7.03
CA PRO A 39 19.63 -11.95 -6.11
C PRO A 39 20.07 -10.51 -6.32
N LEU A 40 20.19 -10.06 -7.56
CA LEU A 40 20.57 -8.68 -7.89
C LEU A 40 19.46 -7.71 -7.47
N MET A 41 18.22 -7.99 -7.84
CA MET A 41 17.07 -7.13 -7.57
C MET A 41 16.83 -6.99 -6.08
N THR A 42 16.87 -8.08 -5.33
CA THR A 42 16.73 -8.08 -3.88
C THR A 42 17.84 -7.29 -3.20
N ARG A 43 19.11 -7.50 -3.62
CA ARG A 43 20.27 -6.76 -3.08
C ARG A 43 20.15 -5.24 -3.33
N LEU A 44 19.63 -4.82 -4.48
CA LEU A 44 19.58 -3.41 -4.87
C LEU A 44 18.35 -2.69 -4.30
N PHE A 45 17.19 -3.35 -4.27
CA PHE A 45 15.89 -2.66 -4.12
C PHE A 45 15.08 -3.10 -2.91
N ALA A 46 15.32 -4.30 -2.32
CA ALA A 46 14.66 -4.68 -1.07
C ALA A 46 15.16 -3.83 0.09
N LEU A 47 14.29 -3.52 1.04
CA LEU A 47 14.63 -2.78 2.25
C LEU A 47 15.45 -3.69 3.16
N ASN A 48 16.71 -3.33 3.32
CA ASN A 48 17.65 -4.03 4.20
C ASN A 48 17.92 -3.16 5.45
N PRO A 49 17.58 -3.63 6.67
CA PRO A 49 17.74 -2.84 7.89
C PRO A 49 19.19 -2.41 8.15
N PHE A 50 20.18 -3.17 7.70
CA PHE A 50 21.60 -2.82 7.87
C PHE A 50 22.17 -1.95 6.77
N ALA A 51 21.51 -1.85 5.63
CA ALA A 51 22.05 -1.18 4.45
C ALA A 51 21.28 0.08 4.03
N PHE A 52 20.06 0.30 4.52
CA PHE A 52 19.18 1.36 4.01
C PHE A 52 19.75 2.78 4.25
N ILE A 53 20.57 2.99 5.28
CA ILE A 53 21.25 4.27 5.49
C ILE A 53 22.28 4.54 4.36
N ARG A 54 22.98 3.50 3.90
CA ARG A 54 23.94 3.59 2.78
C ARG A 54 23.28 3.48 1.41
N ARG A 55 22.04 2.97 1.38
CA ARG A 55 21.20 2.78 0.19
C ARG A 55 19.82 3.38 0.45
N PRO A 56 19.73 4.73 0.63
CA PRO A 56 18.50 5.38 1.08
C PRO A 56 17.31 5.19 0.13
N TRP A 57 17.58 4.89 -1.15
CA TRP A 57 16.51 4.57 -2.10
C TRP A 57 15.71 3.32 -1.71
N GLN A 58 16.27 2.38 -0.91
CA GLN A 58 15.60 1.16 -0.52
C GLN A 58 14.33 1.43 0.30
N ILE A 59 14.25 2.55 1.03
CA ILE A 59 13.05 2.94 1.78
C ILE A 59 11.84 3.27 0.87
N VAL A 60 12.09 3.46 -0.42
CA VAL A 60 11.07 3.69 -1.45
C VAL A 60 10.94 2.49 -2.37
N THR A 61 12.06 1.95 -2.85
CA THR A 61 12.05 0.93 -3.91
C THR A 61 11.47 -0.39 -3.45
N TYR A 62 11.58 -0.73 -2.16
CA TYR A 62 10.99 -1.95 -1.60
C TYR A 62 9.47 -2.03 -1.81
N MET A 63 8.78 -0.86 -1.88
CA MET A 63 7.36 -0.76 -2.10
C MET A 63 6.90 -1.26 -3.48
N PHE A 64 7.82 -1.39 -4.43
CA PHE A 64 7.55 -1.87 -5.79
C PHE A 64 7.98 -3.31 -6.00
N MET A 65 8.74 -3.90 -5.07
CA MET A 65 9.14 -5.29 -5.11
C MET A 65 8.08 -6.20 -4.47
N HIS A 66 7.99 -7.44 -4.95
CA HIS A 66 7.03 -8.42 -4.40
C HIS A 66 7.67 -9.80 -4.35
N GLY A 67 7.42 -10.53 -3.25
CA GLY A 67 7.99 -11.86 -3.00
C GLY A 67 7.31 -13.02 -3.76
N GLY A 68 6.34 -12.73 -4.66
CA GLY A 68 5.69 -13.76 -5.47
C GLY A 68 4.40 -13.26 -6.12
N PHE A 69 3.86 -14.10 -7.03
CA PHE A 69 2.69 -13.74 -7.85
C PHE A 69 1.44 -13.41 -7.02
N VAL A 70 1.14 -14.23 -6.03
CA VAL A 70 -0.04 -13.99 -5.16
C VAL A 70 0.12 -12.67 -4.39
N HIS A 71 1.34 -12.38 -3.92
CA HIS A 71 1.64 -11.14 -3.19
C HIS A 71 1.41 -9.90 -4.06
N ILE A 72 1.95 -9.85 -5.28
CA ILE A 72 1.71 -8.70 -6.18
C ILE A 72 0.25 -8.62 -6.61
N LEU A 73 -0.41 -9.75 -6.88
CA LEU A 73 -1.81 -9.78 -7.30
C LEU A 73 -2.72 -9.10 -6.26
N PHE A 74 -2.64 -9.49 -4.99
CA PHE A 74 -3.49 -8.91 -3.95
C PHE A 74 -3.15 -7.44 -3.67
N ASN A 75 -1.86 -7.06 -3.69
CA ASN A 75 -1.46 -5.67 -3.54
C ASN A 75 -2.01 -4.79 -4.67
N MET A 76 -1.81 -5.19 -5.92
CA MET A 76 -2.26 -4.39 -7.07
C MET A 76 -3.79 -4.39 -7.22
N TYR A 77 -4.46 -5.48 -6.88
CA TYR A 77 -5.92 -5.53 -6.84
C TYR A 77 -6.50 -4.56 -5.81
N THR A 78 -5.94 -4.56 -4.60
CA THR A 78 -6.36 -3.64 -3.52
C THR A 78 -6.05 -2.18 -3.89
N LEU A 79 -4.88 -1.92 -4.46
CA LEU A 79 -4.49 -0.61 -4.98
C LEU A 79 -5.46 -0.14 -6.07
N TYR A 80 -5.81 -1.01 -7.01
CA TYR A 80 -6.76 -0.71 -8.08
C TYR A 80 -8.12 -0.31 -7.52
N ILE A 81 -8.69 -1.07 -6.59
CA ILE A 81 -10.02 -0.80 -6.04
C ILE A 81 -10.00 0.45 -5.15
N PHE A 82 -9.22 0.44 -4.10
CA PHE A 82 -9.27 1.48 -3.06
C PHE A 82 -8.41 2.69 -3.39
N GLY A 83 -7.25 2.47 -4.01
CA GLY A 83 -6.36 3.54 -4.45
C GLY A 83 -7.00 4.41 -5.51
N SER A 84 -7.72 3.82 -6.48
CA SER A 84 -8.45 4.57 -7.51
C SER A 84 -9.51 5.48 -6.90
N VAL A 85 -10.25 5.02 -5.90
CA VAL A 85 -11.25 5.85 -5.21
C VAL A 85 -10.57 7.06 -4.55
N LEU A 86 -9.47 6.83 -3.81
CA LEU A 86 -8.76 7.91 -3.12
C LEU A 86 -8.09 8.88 -4.10
N GLU A 87 -7.48 8.38 -5.18
CA GLU A 87 -6.88 9.25 -6.21
C GLU A 87 -7.93 10.11 -6.91
N ASN A 88 -9.12 9.57 -7.21
CA ASN A 88 -10.22 10.33 -7.79
C ASN A 88 -10.73 11.46 -6.88
N ILE A 89 -10.70 11.26 -5.56
CA ILE A 89 -11.10 12.28 -4.58
C ILE A 89 -10.02 13.36 -4.43
N TRP A 90 -8.77 12.93 -4.22
CA TRP A 90 -7.67 13.82 -3.81
C TRP A 90 -6.87 14.39 -4.97
N GLY A 91 -6.97 13.79 -6.16
CA GLY A 91 -6.07 14.03 -7.28
C GLY A 91 -4.74 13.31 -7.11
N THR A 92 -4.03 13.18 -8.24
CA THR A 92 -2.80 12.38 -8.37
C THR A 92 -1.71 12.79 -7.38
N LYS A 93 -1.43 14.11 -7.27
CA LYS A 93 -0.34 14.61 -6.41
C LYS A 93 -0.55 14.23 -4.94
N LYS A 94 -1.73 14.48 -4.41
CA LYS A 94 -2.05 14.23 -3.01
C LYS A 94 -2.14 12.73 -2.71
N PHE A 95 -2.67 11.95 -3.65
CA PHE A 95 -2.66 10.50 -3.54
C PHE A 95 -1.23 9.94 -3.49
N LEU A 96 -0.30 10.44 -4.32
CA LEU A 96 1.11 10.05 -4.28
C LEU A 96 1.76 10.41 -2.94
N ILE A 97 1.49 11.61 -2.41
CA ILE A 97 1.97 11.99 -1.07
C ILE A 97 1.47 10.97 -0.02
N PHE A 98 0.18 10.63 -0.08
CA PHE A 98 -0.41 9.65 0.84
C PHE A 98 0.26 8.28 0.71
N TYR A 99 0.41 7.77 -0.51
CA TYR A 99 1.02 6.48 -0.81
C TYR A 99 2.46 6.39 -0.29
N PHE A 100 3.28 7.41 -0.60
CA PHE A 100 4.69 7.39 -0.18
C PHE A 100 4.87 7.65 1.32
N VAL A 101 4.10 8.55 1.93
CA VAL A 101 4.18 8.78 3.39
C VAL A 101 3.80 7.52 4.16
N THR A 102 2.73 6.84 3.77
CA THR A 102 2.29 5.61 4.44
C THR A 102 3.26 4.47 4.20
N GLY A 103 3.78 4.30 2.98
CA GLY A 103 4.77 3.27 2.67
C GLY A 103 6.12 3.49 3.34
N ILE A 104 6.69 4.69 3.25
CA ILE A 104 7.96 5.02 3.92
C ILE A 104 7.80 4.88 5.44
N GLY A 105 6.71 5.41 6.02
CA GLY A 105 6.42 5.28 7.44
C GLY A 105 6.30 3.81 7.88
N ALA A 106 5.65 2.99 7.08
CA ALA A 106 5.56 1.54 7.28
C ALA A 106 6.94 0.87 7.34
N GLY A 107 7.79 1.17 6.37
CA GLY A 107 9.16 0.64 6.33
C GLY A 107 9.99 1.07 7.54
N LEU A 108 9.90 2.33 7.95
CA LEU A 108 10.62 2.85 9.13
C LEU A 108 10.15 2.18 10.43
N VAL A 109 8.83 2.02 10.62
CA VAL A 109 8.29 1.29 11.79
C VAL A 109 8.80 -0.14 11.80
N HIS A 110 8.74 -0.83 10.67
CA HIS A 110 9.20 -2.21 10.57
C HIS A 110 10.69 -2.36 10.90
N VAL A 111 11.55 -1.53 10.29
CA VAL A 111 12.99 -1.51 10.60
C VAL A 111 13.22 -1.22 12.08
N GLY A 112 12.49 -0.25 12.66
CA GLY A 112 12.58 0.06 14.08
C GLY A 112 12.25 -1.15 14.97
N VAL A 113 11.20 -1.89 14.65
CA VAL A 113 10.83 -3.12 15.37
C VAL A 113 11.88 -4.21 15.20
N GLN A 114 12.42 -4.40 14.00
CA GLN A 114 13.52 -5.36 13.76
C GLN A 114 14.75 -5.07 14.66
N TYR A 115 15.10 -3.81 14.84
CA TYR A 115 16.19 -3.44 15.76
C TYR A 115 15.86 -3.70 17.23
N LEU A 116 14.59 -3.58 17.63
CA LEU A 116 14.17 -3.86 19.01
C LEU A 116 14.07 -5.36 19.31
N THR A 117 13.69 -6.16 18.33
CA THR A 117 13.47 -7.61 18.50
C THR A 117 14.69 -8.46 18.13
N GLY A 118 15.62 -7.92 17.35
CA GLY A 118 16.75 -8.67 16.80
C GLY A 118 16.39 -9.60 15.64
N ASP A 119 15.15 -9.55 15.15
CA ASP A 119 14.67 -10.37 14.04
C ASP A 119 14.80 -9.62 12.72
N PHE A 120 15.95 -9.77 12.08
CA PHE A 120 16.29 -9.04 10.86
C PHE A 120 15.96 -9.82 9.60
N ALA A 121 15.11 -9.27 8.77
CA ALA A 121 14.75 -9.81 7.46
C ALA A 121 14.70 -8.71 6.39
N LEU A 122 14.95 -9.08 5.15
CA LEU A 122 14.73 -8.21 4.00
C LEU A 122 13.23 -8.01 3.80
N THR A 123 12.84 -6.76 3.52
CA THR A 123 11.41 -6.42 3.37
C THR A 123 11.12 -5.99 1.94
N VAL A 124 10.05 -6.52 1.38
CA VAL A 124 9.51 -6.20 0.05
C VAL A 124 8.00 -6.12 0.09
N GLY A 125 7.41 -5.25 -0.69
CA GLY A 125 5.97 -5.16 -0.89
C GLY A 125 5.39 -3.76 -0.74
N ALA A 126 4.34 -3.49 -1.51
CA ALA A 126 3.52 -2.30 -1.39
C ALA A 126 2.59 -2.33 -0.17
N SER A 127 2.51 -3.47 0.53
CA SER A 127 1.47 -3.75 1.52
C SER A 127 1.38 -2.71 2.65
N GLY A 128 2.51 -2.18 3.12
CA GLY A 128 2.49 -1.08 4.09
C GLY A 128 1.70 0.14 3.59
N ALA A 129 1.95 0.59 2.35
CA ALA A 129 1.18 1.66 1.73
C ALA A 129 -0.28 1.26 1.47
N ILE A 130 -0.54 0.00 1.11
CA ILE A 130 -1.88 -0.55 0.90
C ILE A 130 -2.71 -0.52 2.19
N TYR A 131 -2.13 -0.90 3.33
CA TYR A 131 -2.81 -0.78 4.63
C TYR A 131 -3.10 0.69 4.97
N GLY A 132 -2.20 1.61 4.60
CA GLY A 132 -2.47 3.05 4.67
C GLY A 132 -3.67 3.45 3.80
N ILE A 133 -3.75 2.98 2.55
CA ILE A 133 -4.88 3.21 1.64
C ILE A 133 -6.19 2.66 2.23
N LEU A 134 -6.19 1.46 2.79
CA LEU A 134 -7.35 0.87 3.45
C LEU A 134 -7.80 1.72 4.66
N MET A 135 -6.86 2.22 5.46
CA MET A 135 -7.17 3.16 6.55
C MET A 135 -7.79 4.45 6.01
N GLY A 136 -7.20 5.05 4.99
CA GLY A 136 -7.74 6.25 4.35
C GLY A 136 -9.15 6.04 3.82
N TYR A 137 -9.39 4.94 3.12
CA TYR A 137 -10.71 4.57 2.63
C TYR A 137 -11.72 4.38 3.76
N ALA A 138 -11.36 3.64 4.81
CA ALA A 138 -12.26 3.39 5.95
C ALA A 138 -12.59 4.67 6.74
N MET A 139 -11.68 5.64 6.79
CA MET A 139 -11.94 6.94 7.43
C MET A 139 -12.84 7.87 6.60
N LEU A 140 -12.80 7.76 5.26
CA LEU A 140 -13.68 8.52 4.35
C LEU A 140 -15.06 7.85 4.22
N TYR A 141 -15.10 6.53 4.19
CA TYR A 141 -16.30 5.72 3.95
C TYR A 141 -16.49 4.63 5.03
N PRO A 142 -16.64 5.02 6.32
CA PRO A 142 -16.63 4.06 7.44
C PRO A 142 -17.74 3.03 7.39
N ASP A 143 -18.88 3.37 6.81
CA ASP A 143 -20.06 2.52 6.74
C ASP A 143 -20.24 1.78 5.40
N SER A 144 -19.31 1.98 4.44
CA SER A 144 -19.31 1.20 3.20
C SER A 144 -19.05 -0.28 3.51
N ARG A 145 -19.72 -1.16 2.77
CA ARG A 145 -19.55 -2.60 2.95
C ARG A 145 -18.42 -3.13 2.10
N LEU A 146 -17.47 -3.80 2.74
CA LEU A 146 -16.38 -4.54 2.11
C LEU A 146 -16.69 -6.03 2.28
N THR A 147 -16.55 -6.78 1.19
CA THR A 147 -16.73 -8.23 1.22
C THR A 147 -15.38 -8.91 0.96
N LEU A 148 -14.96 -9.76 1.89
CA LEU A 148 -13.81 -10.64 1.68
C LEU A 148 -14.12 -11.62 0.54
N LEU A 149 -13.12 -11.94 -0.27
CA LEU A 149 -13.27 -12.95 -1.32
C LEU A 149 -13.43 -14.35 -0.72
N PHE A 150 -12.70 -14.62 0.37
CA PHE A 150 -12.71 -15.91 1.03
C PHE A 150 -12.39 -15.77 2.54
N PRO A 151 -13.30 -16.26 3.42
CA PRO A 151 -14.69 -16.59 3.17
C PRO A 151 -15.49 -15.33 2.79
N PRO A 152 -16.63 -15.42 2.09
CA PRO A 152 -17.40 -14.25 1.63
C PRO A 152 -18.14 -13.57 2.77
N ILE A 153 -17.38 -12.91 3.66
CA ILE A 153 -17.89 -12.17 4.80
C ILE A 153 -17.94 -10.69 4.45
N SER A 154 -19.14 -10.09 4.56
CA SER A 154 -19.34 -8.67 4.32
C SER A 154 -19.42 -7.90 5.64
N MET A 155 -18.57 -6.87 5.78
CA MET A 155 -18.54 -6.01 6.97
C MET A 155 -18.31 -4.54 6.59
N LYS A 156 -18.61 -3.62 7.51
CA LYS A 156 -18.34 -2.19 7.30
C LYS A 156 -16.83 -1.93 7.27
N ALA A 157 -16.36 -1.01 6.42
CA ALA A 157 -14.96 -0.69 6.23
C ALA A 157 -14.23 -0.36 7.55
N LYS A 158 -14.86 0.37 8.45
CA LYS A 158 -14.30 0.67 9.79
C LYS A 158 -13.99 -0.59 10.59
N TRP A 159 -14.87 -1.60 10.57
CA TRP A 159 -14.65 -2.85 11.28
C TRP A 159 -13.64 -3.73 10.58
N PHE A 160 -13.65 -3.74 9.24
CA PHE A 160 -12.63 -4.42 8.44
C PHE A 160 -11.23 -3.98 8.87
N VAL A 161 -10.94 -2.68 8.83
CA VAL A 161 -9.61 -2.14 9.16
C VAL A 161 -9.23 -2.41 10.62
N LEU A 162 -10.16 -2.26 11.58
CA LEU A 162 -9.88 -2.53 13.00
C LEU A 162 -9.59 -4.01 13.29
N ILE A 163 -10.35 -4.92 12.68
CA ILE A 163 -10.14 -6.37 12.84
C ILE A 163 -8.79 -6.77 12.23
N PHE A 164 -8.49 -6.29 11.01
CA PHE A 164 -7.21 -6.59 10.38
C PHE A 164 -6.02 -5.99 11.15
N ALA A 165 -6.15 -4.77 11.69
CA ALA A 165 -5.13 -4.21 12.58
C ALA A 165 -4.88 -5.09 13.82
N GLY A 166 -5.96 -5.60 14.44
CA GLY A 166 -5.85 -6.53 15.57
C GLY A 166 -5.18 -7.85 15.20
N ILE A 167 -5.51 -8.42 14.04
CA ILE A 167 -4.89 -9.64 13.50
C ILE A 167 -3.39 -9.40 13.24
N GLU A 168 -3.03 -8.31 12.55
CA GLU A 168 -1.63 -7.98 12.25
C GLU A 168 -0.81 -7.79 13.54
N LEU A 169 -1.39 -7.14 14.56
CA LEU A 169 -0.73 -7.01 15.86
C LEU A 169 -0.52 -8.36 16.54
N LEU A 170 -1.55 -9.21 16.57
CA LEU A 170 -1.49 -10.54 17.18
C LEU A 170 -0.42 -11.39 16.48
N LEU A 171 -0.45 -11.47 15.16
CA LEU A 171 0.50 -12.26 14.38
C LEU A 171 1.93 -11.73 14.50
N GLY A 172 2.10 -10.40 14.52
CA GLY A 172 3.40 -9.77 14.74
C GLY A 172 4.01 -10.06 16.10
N VAL A 173 3.19 -10.02 17.17
CA VAL A 173 3.66 -10.29 18.55
C VAL A 173 3.92 -11.76 18.78
N THR A 174 3.09 -12.65 18.21
CA THR A 174 3.24 -14.10 18.40
C THR A 174 4.32 -14.71 17.49
N GLY A 175 4.81 -13.99 16.49
CA GLY A 175 5.78 -14.48 15.50
C GLY A 175 5.21 -15.57 14.59
N THR A 176 3.89 -15.77 14.59
CA THR A 176 3.22 -16.66 13.65
C THR A 176 3.23 -16.06 12.25
N GLN A 177 3.37 -16.87 11.21
CA GLN A 177 3.58 -16.45 9.82
C GLN A 177 4.94 -15.73 9.59
N ALA A 178 6.02 -16.45 9.85
CA ALA A 178 7.37 -16.01 9.49
C ALA A 178 7.44 -15.56 8.02
N GLY A 179 8.08 -14.42 7.78
CA GLY A 179 8.23 -13.83 6.44
C GLY A 179 7.16 -12.79 6.07
N VAL A 180 6.16 -12.52 6.92
CA VAL A 180 5.21 -11.43 6.74
C VAL A 180 5.61 -10.23 7.62
N ALA A 181 5.70 -9.06 7.02
CA ALA A 181 6.08 -7.83 7.71
C ALA A 181 4.87 -7.18 8.43
N HIS A 182 4.31 -7.86 9.44
CA HIS A 182 3.13 -7.41 10.18
C HIS A 182 3.26 -5.99 10.72
N PHE A 183 4.43 -5.64 11.24
CA PHE A 183 4.68 -4.29 11.76
C PHE A 183 4.78 -3.22 10.66
N ALA A 184 5.12 -3.59 9.43
CA ALA A 184 4.99 -2.67 8.30
C ALA A 184 3.51 -2.37 7.99
N HIS A 185 2.64 -3.38 8.04
CA HIS A 185 1.20 -3.20 7.86
C HIS A 185 0.61 -2.27 8.92
N LEU A 186 0.94 -2.50 10.19
CA LEU A 186 0.55 -1.62 11.30
C LEU A 186 1.10 -0.20 11.14
N GLY A 187 2.37 -0.07 10.74
CA GLY A 187 2.98 1.22 10.43
C GLY A 187 2.18 1.98 9.35
N GLY A 188 1.81 1.29 8.28
CA GLY A 188 0.98 1.86 7.22
C GLY A 188 -0.38 2.37 7.71
N LEU A 189 -1.06 1.59 8.55
CA LEU A 189 -2.32 2.00 9.20
C LEU A 189 -2.14 3.26 10.05
N ILE A 190 -1.09 3.30 10.88
CA ILE A 190 -0.79 4.42 11.78
C ILE A 190 -0.51 5.69 10.98
N PHE A 191 0.40 5.63 9.99
CA PHE A 191 0.72 6.80 9.17
C PHE A 191 -0.46 7.25 8.31
N GLY A 192 -1.28 6.31 7.80
CA GLY A 192 -2.53 6.62 7.11
C GLY A 192 -3.50 7.37 8.00
N PHE A 193 -3.73 6.87 9.22
CA PHE A 193 -4.58 7.53 10.22
C PHE A 193 -4.07 8.94 10.56
N LEU A 194 -2.79 9.07 10.89
CA LEU A 194 -2.19 10.36 11.29
C LEU A 194 -2.28 11.39 10.17
N LEU A 195 -2.00 11.00 8.92
CA LEU A 195 -2.05 11.91 7.78
C LEU A 195 -3.49 12.37 7.47
N ILE A 196 -4.47 11.46 7.55
CA ILE A 196 -5.89 11.83 7.41
C ILE A 196 -6.33 12.78 8.53
N MET A 197 -5.94 12.52 9.77
CA MET A 197 -6.25 13.41 10.89
C MET A 197 -5.62 14.79 10.72
N TYR A 198 -4.37 14.85 10.26
CA TYR A 198 -3.70 16.10 9.93
C TYR A 198 -4.46 16.88 8.84
N TRP A 199 -4.82 16.22 7.73
CA TRP A 199 -5.57 16.86 6.65
C TRP A 199 -6.97 17.30 7.09
N LYS A 200 -7.62 16.52 7.96
CA LYS A 200 -8.92 16.90 8.54
C LYS A 200 -8.79 18.16 9.40
N LYS A 201 -7.78 18.20 10.29
CA LYS A 201 -7.53 19.36 11.16
C LYS A 201 -7.17 20.63 10.37
N THR A 202 -6.47 20.48 9.26
CA THR A 202 -6.05 21.61 8.40
C THR A 202 -7.06 21.94 7.29
N HIS A 203 -8.26 21.36 7.32
CA HIS A 203 -9.30 21.50 6.29
C HIS A 203 -8.88 21.14 4.87
N ARG A 204 -7.83 20.32 4.73
CA ARG A 204 -7.28 19.88 3.43
C ARG A 204 -7.79 18.50 2.98
N LEU A 205 -8.65 17.83 3.76
CA LEU A 205 -9.03 16.45 3.45
C LEU A 205 -9.62 16.27 2.04
N TYR A 206 -10.41 17.23 1.59
CA TYR A 206 -11.06 17.22 0.27
C TYR A 206 -10.48 18.22 -0.73
N SER A 207 -9.40 18.98 -0.39
CA SER A 207 -8.69 19.79 -1.36
C SER A 207 -7.93 18.90 -2.35
N ARG A 208 -7.75 19.37 -3.57
CA ARG A 208 -6.95 18.69 -4.60
C ARG A 208 -5.54 19.26 -4.76
N ASP A 209 -5.20 20.24 -3.90
CA ASP A 209 -3.92 20.97 -3.92
C ASP A 209 -2.88 20.37 -2.98
#